data_06b0d5ecded0e00799ddc234859a55e2
#
_entry.id   06b0d5ecded0e00799ddc234859a55e2
#
_cell.length_a   1.000
_cell.length_b   1.000
_cell.length_c   1.000
_cell.angle_alpha   90.00
_cell.angle_beta   90.00
_cell.angle_gamma   90.00
#
_symmetry.space_group_name_H-M   'P 1'
#
loop_
_entity.id
_entity.type
_entity.pdbx_description
1 polymer ?
#
loop_
_entity_poly.entity_id
_entity_poly.type
_entity_poly.pdbx_seq_one_letter_code
_entity_poly.pdbx_strand_id
1 'polypeptide(L)'
;MKNFFLPCAVVVFLLATGVSKAQSIGDWIDNNCEDCAGRMATQTGAYILEKGEESLVGRAWLTGHATTSIDVQYFIWSTDNVGILAAEGLLSAAERGVRVRVLVDDIMVDAQNETLLLLSAHPNADIRIYNPNIAVGVGFWEKVKNVFSDFRAINQRMHDKTAIFDGVAGITGGRNMADEYFDFNHEYNFRDRDILLVGAAVNEMTANFEEFWDSEYAVPVEVILAEELAQVSDAAVRQRARELHAYAADPRNFAPEVRQAIEATSGQVRPLLESMVWDEMTFISDIPGKNQGDMGLGGGGESTRQLIEALADAKQDVLIQSPYLVMPEGGIEFFEQLIDRGVRIRISTNSLASTDNIQAFSGYASQRKRLLEAGIEVYEYKPYPALRKTLLERYPRIVETNPVFALHAKSLVIDNDVFYIGTFNLDPRSANLNTEVGVLARNEQLALQLAASIEQDIRPENSWRTTQDFNPDDEVSRGKRLKVWLNRMLPIEPVL
;
A
#
# COMPACT_ATOMS: atom_id res chain seq x y z
N MET A 1 -5.63 -2.90 81.30
CA MET A 1 -5.75 -4.37 81.42
C MET A 1 -6.99 -4.79 80.65
N LYS A 2 -6.84 -5.77 79.82
CA LYS A 2 -7.73 -6.39 78.87
C LYS A 2 -7.65 -5.81 77.42
N ASN A 3 -6.80 -6.50 76.65
CA ASN A 3 -6.70 -6.45 75.20
C ASN A 3 -8.02 -6.91 74.55
N PHE A 4 -8.53 -6.14 73.60
CA PHE A 4 -9.50 -6.63 72.65
C PHE A 4 -8.85 -6.61 71.25
N PHE A 5 -8.51 -7.77 70.76
CA PHE A 5 -8.20 -8.03 69.37
C PHE A 5 -9.50 -8.08 68.58
N LEU A 6 -9.69 -7.16 67.62
CA LEU A 6 -10.70 -7.29 66.56
C LEU A 6 -10.04 -7.95 65.38
N PRO A 7 -10.61 -9.04 64.80
CA PRO A 7 -10.09 -9.59 63.54
C PRO A 7 -10.52 -8.70 62.37
N CYS A 8 -9.53 -8.25 61.58
CA CYS A 8 -9.76 -7.66 60.28
C CYS A 8 -10.36 -8.71 59.32
N ALA A 9 -11.64 -8.61 59.07
CA ALA A 9 -12.29 -9.31 57.96
C ALA A 9 -11.84 -8.64 56.68
N VAL A 10 -10.95 -9.32 55.92
CA VAL A 10 -10.64 -8.97 54.55
C VAL A 10 -11.87 -9.33 53.70
N VAL A 11 -12.69 -8.33 53.40
CA VAL A 11 -13.74 -8.44 52.42
C VAL A 11 -13.05 -8.42 51.04
N VAL A 12 -12.83 -9.58 50.46
CA VAL A 12 -12.47 -9.71 49.07
C VAL A 12 -13.69 -9.36 48.23
N PHE A 13 -13.74 -8.10 47.79
CA PHE A 13 -14.63 -7.70 46.71
C PHE A 13 -14.10 -8.41 45.42
N LEU A 14 -14.68 -9.53 45.11
CA LEU A 14 -14.68 -10.06 43.74
C LEU A 14 -15.51 -9.05 42.90
N LEU A 15 -14.83 -8.04 42.40
CA LEU A 15 -15.29 -7.32 41.23
C LEU A 15 -15.28 -8.33 40.09
N ALA A 16 -16.42 -8.96 39.84
CA ALA A 16 -16.73 -9.52 38.57
C ALA A 16 -16.79 -8.33 37.59
N THR A 17 -15.62 -7.89 37.14
CA THR A 17 -15.54 -7.13 35.91
C THR A 17 -15.98 -8.07 34.81
N GLY A 18 -17.25 -7.97 34.44
CA GLY A 18 -17.69 -8.51 33.17
C GLY A 18 -16.76 -7.92 32.14
N VAL A 19 -15.84 -8.74 31.64
CA VAL A 19 -15.06 -8.40 30.46
C VAL A 19 -16.12 -8.25 29.38
N SER A 20 -16.50 -7.00 29.10
CA SER A 20 -17.28 -6.68 27.92
C SER A 20 -16.47 -7.27 26.78
N LYS A 21 -17.02 -8.28 26.10
CA LYS A 21 -16.40 -8.87 24.93
C LYS A 21 -16.10 -7.71 23.98
N ALA A 22 -14.84 -7.54 23.58
CA ALA A 22 -14.48 -6.48 22.66
C ALA A 22 -15.40 -6.59 21.43
N GLN A 23 -16.00 -5.47 21.05
CA GLN A 23 -16.90 -5.43 19.91
C GLN A 23 -16.09 -5.65 18.63
N SER A 24 -16.41 -6.70 17.87
CA SER A 24 -15.73 -7.01 16.63
C SER A 24 -16.06 -5.98 15.53
N ILE A 25 -15.27 -5.95 14.45
CA ILE A 25 -15.56 -5.12 13.27
C ILE A 25 -16.93 -5.47 12.71
N GLY A 26 -17.28 -6.76 12.61
CA GLY A 26 -18.61 -7.22 12.19
C GLY A 26 -19.72 -6.67 13.10
N ASP A 27 -19.56 -6.76 14.43
CA ASP A 27 -20.52 -6.19 15.37
C ASP A 27 -20.69 -4.67 15.20
N TRP A 28 -19.59 -3.94 14.90
CA TRP A 28 -19.64 -2.51 14.64
C TRP A 28 -20.46 -2.20 13.37
N ILE A 29 -20.26 -2.97 12.30
CA ILE A 29 -21.01 -2.81 11.06
C ILE A 29 -22.49 -3.08 11.32
N ASP A 30 -22.83 -4.20 11.95
CA ASP A 30 -24.21 -4.63 12.22
C ASP A 30 -24.96 -3.63 13.11
N ASN A 31 -24.27 -3.05 14.11
CA ASN A 31 -24.88 -2.08 15.02
C ASN A 31 -25.05 -0.66 14.43
N ASN A 32 -24.33 -0.35 13.34
CA ASN A 32 -24.33 0.98 12.74
C ASN A 32 -24.94 1.01 11.33
N CYS A 33 -25.31 -0.14 10.76
CA CYS A 33 -25.90 -0.23 9.42
C CYS A 33 -26.92 -1.37 9.37
N GLU A 34 -28.19 -1.04 9.22
CA GLU A 34 -29.32 -2.00 9.28
C GLU A 34 -29.30 -3.06 8.16
N ASP A 35 -28.81 -2.70 6.96
CA ASP A 35 -28.84 -3.55 5.76
C ASP A 35 -27.44 -4.07 5.34
N CYS A 36 -26.37 -3.68 6.04
CA CYS A 36 -25.01 -3.98 5.59
C CYS A 36 -24.70 -5.48 5.59
N ALA A 37 -25.12 -6.23 6.59
CA ALA A 37 -24.92 -7.67 6.65
C ALA A 37 -25.51 -8.40 5.42
N GLY A 38 -26.69 -7.98 4.97
CA GLY A 38 -27.32 -8.50 3.76
C GLY A 38 -26.56 -8.13 2.48
N ARG A 39 -26.10 -6.88 2.38
CA ARG A 39 -25.33 -6.40 1.23
C ARG A 39 -23.96 -7.07 1.13
N MET A 40 -23.26 -7.21 2.24
CA MET A 40 -21.92 -7.82 2.30
C MET A 40 -21.87 -9.25 1.74
N ALA A 41 -22.99 -9.96 1.69
CA ALA A 41 -23.05 -11.30 1.12
C ALA A 41 -22.83 -11.33 -0.40
N THR A 42 -23.20 -10.27 -1.12
CA THR A 42 -23.19 -10.20 -2.59
C THR A 42 -22.56 -8.94 -3.16
N GLN A 43 -22.41 -7.91 -2.35
CA GLN A 43 -21.87 -6.62 -2.74
C GLN A 43 -20.67 -6.25 -1.87
N THR A 44 -19.94 -5.26 -2.32
CA THR A 44 -18.83 -4.63 -1.60
C THR A 44 -19.17 -3.18 -1.33
N GLY A 45 -19.08 -2.78 -0.06
CA GLY A 45 -19.06 -1.36 0.31
C GLY A 45 -17.64 -0.84 0.16
N ALA A 46 -17.47 0.27 -0.54
CA ALA A 46 -16.18 0.87 -0.83
C ALA A 46 -16.12 2.35 -0.42
N TYR A 47 -14.96 2.75 0.11
CA TYR A 47 -14.63 4.13 0.43
C TYR A 47 -13.20 4.46 0.01
N ILE A 48 -13.02 5.52 -0.82
CA ILE A 48 -11.71 5.92 -1.31
C ILE A 48 -10.98 6.72 -0.24
N LEU A 49 -9.78 6.27 0.17
CA LEU A 49 -8.90 6.91 1.14
C LEU A 49 -7.88 7.79 0.42
N GLU A 50 -8.20 9.07 0.30
CA GLU A 50 -7.40 10.03 -0.47
C GLU A 50 -6.16 10.54 0.27
N LYS A 51 -6.25 10.73 1.59
CA LYS A 51 -5.17 11.25 2.42
C LYS A 51 -4.42 10.12 3.11
N GLY A 52 -3.11 10.28 3.29
CA GLY A 52 -2.28 9.33 4.04
C GLY A 52 -2.76 9.19 5.48
N GLU A 53 -3.13 10.30 6.12
CA GLU A 53 -3.69 10.30 7.46
C GLU A 53 -4.96 9.46 7.59
N GLU A 54 -5.94 9.62 6.67
CA GLU A 54 -7.18 8.84 6.68
C GLU A 54 -6.89 7.34 6.58
N SER A 55 -5.94 7.00 5.71
CA SER A 55 -5.50 5.63 5.49
C SER A 55 -4.79 5.03 6.70
N LEU A 56 -3.96 5.81 7.40
CA LEU A 56 -3.29 5.39 8.63
C LEU A 56 -4.29 5.17 9.78
N VAL A 57 -5.18 6.14 10.00
CA VAL A 57 -6.21 6.08 11.04
C VAL A 57 -7.16 4.91 10.79
N GLY A 58 -7.57 4.68 9.54
CA GLY A 58 -8.39 3.53 9.16
C GLY A 58 -7.73 2.20 9.52
N ARG A 59 -6.45 2.01 9.14
CA ARG A 59 -5.68 0.81 9.49
C ARG A 59 -5.54 0.63 11.00
N ALA A 60 -5.20 1.70 11.70
CA ALA A 60 -5.00 1.66 13.15
C ALA A 60 -6.31 1.37 13.90
N TRP A 61 -7.44 1.95 13.46
CA TRP A 61 -8.75 1.67 14.04
C TRP A 61 -9.14 0.21 13.83
N LEU A 62 -9.00 -0.31 12.59
CA LEU A 62 -9.30 -1.71 12.26
C LEU A 62 -8.41 -2.68 13.04
N THR A 63 -7.09 -2.39 13.14
CA THR A 63 -6.15 -3.17 13.96
C THR A 63 -6.58 -3.21 15.42
N GLY A 64 -7.02 -2.07 15.97
CA GLY A 64 -7.48 -1.96 17.36
C GLY A 64 -8.79 -2.70 17.65
N HIS A 65 -9.65 -2.91 16.64
CA HIS A 65 -10.97 -3.54 16.78
C HIS A 65 -11.03 -4.97 16.21
N ALA A 66 -10.00 -5.44 15.54
CA ALA A 66 -9.91 -6.84 15.13
C ALA A 66 -9.92 -7.77 16.36
N THR A 67 -10.69 -8.85 16.25
CA THR A 67 -10.92 -9.83 17.34
C THR A 67 -10.56 -11.26 16.98
N THR A 68 -10.42 -11.56 15.69
CA THR A 68 -10.13 -12.93 15.19
C THR A 68 -8.83 -13.00 14.41
N SER A 69 -8.66 -12.17 13.40
CA SER A 69 -7.47 -12.23 12.55
C SER A 69 -7.10 -10.87 11.94
N ILE A 70 -5.80 -10.71 11.71
CA ILE A 70 -5.24 -9.65 10.88
C ILE A 70 -4.26 -10.31 9.93
N ASP A 71 -4.50 -10.16 8.62
CA ASP A 71 -3.63 -10.68 7.56
C ASP A 71 -3.12 -9.51 6.73
N VAL A 72 -1.80 -9.31 6.71
CA VAL A 72 -1.18 -8.17 6.01
C VAL A 72 -0.12 -8.63 5.03
N GLN A 73 -0.08 -7.98 3.88
CA GLN A 73 0.81 -8.28 2.77
C GLN A 73 1.37 -6.96 2.22
N TYR A 74 2.69 -6.77 2.31
CA TYR A 74 3.34 -5.52 1.90
C TYR A 74 4.64 -5.75 1.13
N PHE A 75 4.86 -4.88 0.13
CA PHE A 75 6.12 -4.84 -0.60
C PHE A 75 7.22 -4.14 0.21
N ILE A 76 6.91 -3.00 0.86
CA ILE A 76 7.83 -2.27 1.73
C ILE A 76 7.26 -2.19 3.15
N TRP A 77 8.10 -2.54 4.14
CA TRP A 77 7.86 -2.26 5.54
C TRP A 77 9.10 -1.62 6.15
N SER A 78 9.02 -0.31 6.41
CA SER A 78 10.14 0.49 6.92
C SER A 78 10.33 0.35 8.44
N THR A 79 11.50 0.77 8.91
CA THR A 79 11.80 0.93 10.35
C THR A 79 11.67 2.37 10.84
N ASP A 80 11.01 3.21 10.06
CA ASP A 80 10.65 4.57 10.44
C ASP A 80 9.48 4.62 11.43
N ASN A 81 8.98 5.82 11.71
CA ASN A 81 7.96 6.00 12.75
C ASN A 81 6.66 5.25 12.44
N VAL A 82 6.15 5.31 11.20
CA VAL A 82 4.92 4.59 10.81
C VAL A 82 5.13 3.08 10.84
N GLY A 83 6.25 2.58 10.31
CA GLY A 83 6.53 1.14 10.32
C GLY A 83 6.66 0.57 11.73
N ILE A 84 7.28 1.32 12.66
CA ILE A 84 7.37 0.93 14.08
C ILE A 84 5.99 0.95 14.76
N LEU A 85 5.18 1.98 14.53
CA LEU A 85 3.83 2.07 15.10
C LEU A 85 2.90 0.97 14.55
N ALA A 86 3.02 0.64 13.27
CA ALA A 86 2.27 -0.46 12.69
C ALA A 86 2.66 -1.81 13.30
N ALA A 87 3.95 -2.07 13.50
CA ALA A 87 4.44 -3.27 14.17
C ALA A 87 3.94 -3.37 15.63
N GLU A 88 3.93 -2.24 16.36
CA GLU A 88 3.35 -2.17 17.71
C GLU A 88 1.87 -2.49 17.71
N GLY A 89 1.11 -1.93 16.76
CA GLY A 89 -0.32 -2.23 16.61
C GLY A 89 -0.59 -3.72 16.39
N LEU A 90 0.22 -4.39 15.54
CA LEU A 90 0.12 -5.83 15.30
C LEU A 90 0.49 -6.65 16.54
N LEU A 91 1.57 -6.27 17.24
CA LEU A 91 1.94 -6.91 18.51
C LEU A 91 0.83 -6.79 19.54
N SER A 92 0.29 -5.59 19.73
CA SER A 92 -0.83 -5.33 20.63
C SER A 92 -2.09 -6.14 20.27
N ALA A 93 -2.36 -6.36 18.97
CA ALA A 93 -3.44 -7.23 18.52
C ALA A 93 -3.17 -8.70 18.86
N ALA A 94 -1.94 -9.18 18.62
CA ALA A 94 -1.52 -10.54 18.97
C ALA A 94 -1.63 -10.79 20.49
N GLU A 95 -1.23 -9.83 21.33
CA GLU A 95 -1.37 -9.88 22.79
C GLU A 95 -2.84 -9.94 23.26
N ARG A 96 -3.77 -9.35 22.49
CA ARG A 96 -5.22 -9.50 22.72
C ARG A 96 -5.77 -10.88 22.30
N GLY A 97 -4.96 -11.72 21.68
CA GLY A 97 -5.35 -13.06 21.20
C GLY A 97 -5.79 -13.10 19.73
N VAL A 98 -5.61 -12.02 18.99
CA VAL A 98 -5.88 -11.96 17.54
C VAL A 98 -4.78 -12.73 16.81
N ARG A 99 -5.15 -13.57 15.84
CA ARG A 99 -4.17 -14.20 14.95
C ARG A 99 -3.65 -13.16 13.97
N VAL A 100 -2.36 -12.94 13.98
CA VAL A 100 -1.66 -11.99 13.10
C VAL A 100 -0.78 -12.75 12.12
N ARG A 101 -0.96 -12.53 10.83
CA ARG A 101 -0.07 -13.06 9.78
C ARG A 101 0.49 -11.90 8.97
N VAL A 102 1.80 -11.90 8.76
CA VAL A 102 2.52 -10.86 8.04
C VAL A 102 3.31 -11.49 6.91
N LEU A 103 3.04 -11.11 5.67
CA LEU A 103 3.81 -11.47 4.50
C LEU A 103 4.46 -10.22 3.91
N VAL A 104 5.78 -10.19 3.83
CA VAL A 104 6.55 -9.06 3.29
C VAL A 104 7.54 -9.53 2.23
N ASP A 105 7.79 -8.68 1.24
CA ASP A 105 8.77 -8.97 0.19
C ASP A 105 10.20 -8.76 0.70
N ASP A 106 11.13 -9.64 0.33
CA ASP A 106 12.53 -9.62 0.78
C ASP A 106 13.30 -8.37 0.37
N ILE A 107 13.02 -7.81 -0.81
CA ILE A 107 13.88 -6.78 -1.40
C ILE A 107 13.87 -5.45 -0.62
N MET A 108 12.76 -5.14 0.01
CA MET A 108 12.51 -3.85 0.64
C MET A 108 12.18 -3.98 2.14
N VAL A 109 12.56 -5.10 2.76
CA VAL A 109 12.52 -5.25 4.21
C VAL A 109 13.76 -4.57 4.80
N ASP A 110 13.60 -3.30 5.17
CA ASP A 110 14.60 -2.55 5.94
C ASP A 110 14.42 -2.80 7.46
N ALA A 111 13.49 -3.68 7.81
CA ALA A 111 13.29 -4.09 9.20
C ALA A 111 14.57 -4.72 9.71
N GLN A 112 15.19 -4.10 10.71
CA GLN A 112 16.22 -4.78 11.48
C GLN A 112 15.62 -6.10 11.93
N ASN A 113 16.37 -7.18 11.81
CA ASN A 113 15.98 -8.53 12.21
C ASN A 113 15.26 -8.57 13.56
N GLU A 114 15.56 -7.63 14.45
CA GLU A 114 14.99 -7.50 15.80
C GLU A 114 13.45 -7.29 15.84
N THR A 115 12.86 -6.51 14.93
CA THR A 115 11.39 -6.29 14.92
C THR A 115 10.67 -7.52 14.38
N LEU A 116 11.20 -8.14 13.33
CA LEU A 116 10.66 -9.40 12.80
C LEU A 116 10.77 -10.53 13.82
N LEU A 117 11.93 -10.65 14.49
CA LEU A 117 12.17 -11.62 15.58
C LEU A 117 11.23 -11.41 16.76
N LEU A 118 10.94 -10.15 17.12
CA LEU A 118 10.01 -9.84 18.20
C LEU A 118 8.59 -10.32 17.87
N LEU A 119 8.10 -10.00 16.68
CA LEU A 119 6.75 -10.40 16.25
C LEU A 119 6.66 -11.92 16.11
N SER A 120 7.64 -12.58 15.48
CA SER A 120 7.64 -14.03 15.28
C SER A 120 7.77 -14.82 16.58
N ALA A 121 8.34 -14.22 17.64
CA ALA A 121 8.41 -14.83 18.95
C ALA A 121 7.05 -14.87 19.69
N HIS A 122 6.03 -14.18 19.19
CA HIS A 122 4.69 -14.16 19.81
C HIS A 122 3.83 -15.33 19.27
N PRO A 123 3.17 -16.14 20.14
CA PRO A 123 2.45 -17.35 19.69
C PRO A 123 1.24 -17.10 18.79
N ASN A 124 0.75 -15.87 18.71
CA ASN A 124 -0.36 -15.45 17.86
C ASN A 124 0.10 -14.65 16.63
N ALA A 125 1.41 -14.58 16.35
CA ALA A 125 1.93 -13.86 15.20
C ALA A 125 2.85 -14.75 14.37
N ASP A 126 2.54 -14.88 13.08
CA ASP A 126 3.33 -15.63 12.10
C ASP A 126 3.84 -14.65 11.04
N ILE A 127 5.14 -14.72 10.71
CA ILE A 127 5.75 -13.86 9.71
C ILE A 127 6.39 -14.72 8.63
N ARG A 128 6.13 -14.38 7.37
CA ARG A 128 6.80 -14.98 6.21
C ARG A 128 7.43 -13.92 5.34
N ILE A 129 8.56 -14.26 4.76
CA ILE A 129 9.26 -13.44 3.77
C ILE A 129 9.00 -14.05 2.40
N TYR A 130 8.51 -13.21 1.48
CA TYR A 130 8.28 -13.64 0.12
C TYR A 130 9.58 -13.59 -0.69
N ASN A 131 9.93 -14.71 -1.34
CA ASN A 131 11.08 -14.88 -2.21
C ASN A 131 12.42 -14.40 -1.58
N PRO A 132 12.86 -15.00 -0.43
CA PRO A 132 13.99 -14.55 0.37
C PRO A 132 15.34 -14.90 -0.26
N ASN A 133 15.76 -14.15 -1.28
CA ASN A 133 17.01 -14.42 -2.01
C ASN A 133 18.00 -13.26 -2.00
N ILE A 134 17.62 -12.08 -1.53
CA ILE A 134 18.43 -10.86 -1.70
C ILE A 134 18.81 -10.19 -0.39
N ALA A 135 17.86 -9.94 0.51
CA ALA A 135 18.08 -9.08 1.66
C ALA A 135 18.17 -9.83 3.00
N VAL A 136 17.19 -10.65 3.32
CA VAL A 136 17.07 -11.29 4.64
C VAL A 136 17.80 -12.62 4.68
N GLY A 137 18.69 -12.82 5.68
CA GLY A 137 19.39 -14.08 5.92
C GLY A 137 20.48 -14.45 4.90
N VAL A 138 20.70 -13.66 3.85
CA VAL A 138 21.62 -14.00 2.74
C VAL A 138 22.93 -13.23 2.84
N GLY A 139 24.09 -13.96 2.83
CA GLY A 139 25.42 -13.37 2.85
C GLY A 139 25.74 -12.58 1.57
N PHE A 140 26.65 -11.58 1.68
CA PHE A 140 27.04 -10.70 0.55
C PHE A 140 27.43 -11.46 -0.72
N TRP A 141 28.25 -12.51 -0.61
CA TRP A 141 28.71 -13.29 -1.75
C TRP A 141 27.60 -14.16 -2.36
N GLU A 142 26.66 -14.63 -1.55
CA GLU A 142 25.47 -15.35 -2.04
C GLU A 142 24.54 -14.42 -2.77
N LYS A 143 24.32 -13.20 -2.25
CA LYS A 143 23.56 -12.15 -2.95
C LYS A 143 24.12 -11.91 -4.35
N VAL A 144 25.43 -11.72 -4.47
CA VAL A 144 26.10 -11.53 -5.77
C VAL A 144 25.92 -12.75 -6.68
N LYS A 145 26.07 -13.97 -6.14
CA LYS A 145 25.90 -15.21 -6.91
C LYS A 145 24.45 -15.37 -7.40
N ASN A 146 23.48 -15.11 -6.54
CA ASN A 146 22.05 -15.23 -6.87
C ASN A 146 21.67 -14.26 -7.99
N VAL A 147 22.15 -13.01 -7.96
CA VAL A 147 21.91 -12.02 -9.03
C VAL A 147 22.38 -12.52 -10.40
N PHE A 148 23.46 -13.29 -10.46
CA PHE A 148 23.98 -13.83 -11.73
C PHE A 148 23.38 -15.17 -12.14
N SER A 149 22.80 -15.94 -11.19
CA SER A 149 22.31 -17.29 -11.47
C SER A 149 20.86 -17.35 -11.91
N ASP A 150 20.00 -16.47 -11.41
CA ASP A 150 18.58 -16.43 -11.78
C ASP A 150 18.03 -15.00 -11.75
N PHE A 151 18.36 -14.24 -12.77
CA PHE A 151 17.97 -12.83 -12.89
C PHE A 151 16.45 -12.63 -12.88
N ARG A 152 15.67 -13.59 -13.44
CA ARG A 152 14.22 -13.51 -13.43
C ARG A 152 13.65 -13.72 -12.02
N ALA A 153 14.02 -14.81 -11.33
CA ALA A 153 13.51 -15.13 -10.00
C ALA A 153 13.75 -13.98 -9.01
N ILE A 154 14.91 -13.32 -9.11
CA ILE A 154 15.22 -12.15 -8.29
C ILE A 154 14.30 -10.96 -8.61
N ASN A 155 13.88 -10.81 -9.85
CA ASN A 155 13.03 -9.71 -10.29
C ASN A 155 11.53 -10.00 -10.17
N GLN A 156 11.11 -11.22 -9.85
CA GLN A 156 9.73 -11.57 -9.54
C GLN A 156 9.44 -11.22 -8.08
N ARG A 157 8.80 -10.08 -7.85
CA ARG A 157 8.54 -9.56 -6.51
C ARG A 157 7.05 -9.49 -6.22
N MET A 158 6.71 -9.60 -4.95
CA MET A 158 5.36 -9.37 -4.48
C MET A 158 5.13 -7.87 -4.28
N HIS A 159 4.49 -7.23 -5.27
CA HIS A 159 4.20 -5.80 -5.18
C HIS A 159 2.84 -5.49 -4.56
N ASP A 160 2.21 -6.51 -3.99
CA ASP A 160 0.91 -6.44 -3.36
C ASP A 160 0.94 -5.60 -2.08
N LYS A 161 -0.16 -4.90 -1.79
CA LYS A 161 -0.35 -4.09 -0.59
C LYS A 161 -1.77 -4.27 -0.12
N THR A 162 -1.94 -5.19 0.85
CA THR A 162 -3.25 -5.51 1.41
C THR A 162 -3.18 -5.61 2.93
N ALA A 163 -4.27 -5.23 3.58
CA ALA A 163 -4.49 -5.47 5.00
C ALA A 163 -5.93 -5.92 5.20
N ILE A 164 -6.13 -7.08 5.78
CA ILE A 164 -7.44 -7.73 5.97
C ILE A 164 -7.67 -7.92 7.46
N PHE A 165 -8.85 -7.56 7.93
CA PHE A 165 -9.22 -7.55 9.34
C PHE A 165 -10.46 -8.38 9.55
N ASP A 166 -10.37 -9.42 10.40
CA ASP A 166 -11.43 -10.39 10.73
C ASP A 166 -12.08 -11.06 9.50
N GLY A 167 -11.46 -10.98 8.30
CA GLY A 167 -12.07 -11.40 7.04
C GLY A 167 -13.31 -10.58 6.60
N VAL A 168 -13.55 -9.44 7.23
CA VAL A 168 -14.75 -8.59 7.05
C VAL A 168 -14.44 -7.28 6.37
N ALA A 169 -13.32 -6.65 6.74
CA ALA A 169 -12.86 -5.41 6.17
C ALA A 169 -11.47 -5.56 5.57
N GLY A 170 -11.19 -4.86 4.47
CA GLY A 170 -9.89 -4.87 3.80
C GLY A 170 -9.49 -3.50 3.30
N ILE A 171 -8.20 -3.22 3.26
CA ILE A 171 -7.63 -2.02 2.63
C ILE A 171 -6.60 -2.47 1.61
N THR A 172 -6.68 -1.92 0.40
CA THR A 172 -5.67 -2.08 -0.65
C THR A 172 -5.42 -0.76 -1.38
N GLY A 173 -4.34 -0.67 -2.12
CA GLY A 173 -3.97 0.53 -2.87
C GLY A 173 -2.47 0.68 -3.08
N GLY A 174 -1.99 1.90 -3.27
CA GLY A 174 -0.59 2.16 -3.58
C GLY A 174 0.34 2.24 -2.37
N ARG A 175 -0.18 2.48 -1.14
CA ARG A 175 0.62 2.79 0.05
C ARG A 175 1.35 1.57 0.61
N ASN A 176 2.65 1.72 0.81
CA ASN A 176 3.45 0.83 1.64
C ASN A 176 3.42 1.28 3.11
N MET A 177 4.15 0.57 3.99
CA MET A 177 4.22 0.88 5.41
C MET A 177 5.50 1.65 5.72
N ALA A 178 5.47 2.98 5.43
CA ALA A 178 6.55 3.93 5.69
C ALA A 178 6.02 5.37 5.77
N ASP A 179 6.73 6.27 6.47
CA ASP A 179 6.33 7.64 6.80
C ASP A 179 5.86 8.45 5.59
N GLU A 180 6.55 8.33 4.46
CA GLU A 180 6.27 9.07 3.23
C GLU A 180 4.93 8.72 2.56
N TYR A 181 4.35 7.56 2.87
CA TYR A 181 3.05 7.15 2.34
C TYR A 181 1.87 7.68 3.18
N PHE A 182 2.16 8.18 4.39
CA PHE A 182 1.12 8.64 5.32
C PHE A 182 1.24 10.13 5.66
N ASP A 183 1.84 10.91 4.75
CA ASP A 183 1.99 12.36 4.86
C ASP A 183 2.84 12.81 6.07
N PHE A 184 3.74 11.95 6.57
CA PHE A 184 4.47 12.20 7.81
C PHE A 184 5.98 12.38 7.65
N ASN A 185 6.52 12.25 6.44
CA ASN A 185 7.94 12.47 6.22
C ASN A 185 8.26 13.98 6.09
N HIS A 186 9.34 14.42 6.72
CA HIS A 186 9.76 15.82 6.74
C HIS A 186 10.43 16.32 5.45
N GLU A 187 10.88 15.41 4.60
CA GLU A 187 11.64 15.74 3.38
C GLU A 187 10.87 15.39 2.11
N TYR A 188 10.12 14.28 2.13
CA TYR A 188 9.54 13.69 0.95
C TYR A 188 8.26 12.92 1.26
N ASN A 189 7.16 13.21 0.58
CA ASN A 189 5.90 12.46 0.73
C ASN A 189 5.34 12.05 -0.62
N PHE A 190 4.50 11.01 -0.58
CA PHE A 190 3.79 10.51 -1.75
C PHE A 190 2.34 10.97 -1.80
N ARG A 191 1.93 11.48 -2.96
CA ARG A 191 0.52 11.56 -3.32
C ARG A 191 0.07 10.16 -3.74
N ASP A 192 -0.60 9.46 -2.85
CA ASP A 192 -1.03 8.08 -3.06
C ASP A 192 -2.50 7.89 -2.68
N ARG A 193 -3.06 6.71 -2.99
CA ARG A 193 -4.48 6.40 -2.80
C ARG A 193 -4.66 4.95 -2.41
N ASP A 194 -5.58 4.73 -1.43
CA ASP A 194 -6.08 3.40 -1.07
C ASP A 194 -7.59 3.37 -1.17
N ILE A 195 -8.15 2.18 -1.03
CA ILE A 195 -9.59 1.94 -0.93
C ILE A 195 -9.86 1.00 0.25
N LEU A 196 -10.81 1.40 1.10
CA LEU A 196 -11.36 0.58 2.17
C LEU A 196 -12.57 -0.17 1.62
N LEU A 197 -12.61 -1.47 1.88
CA LEU A 197 -13.62 -2.41 1.41
C LEU A 197 -14.26 -3.13 2.58
N VAL A 198 -15.55 -3.42 2.48
CA VAL A 198 -16.26 -4.35 3.36
C VAL A 198 -17.16 -5.25 2.52
N GLY A 199 -17.22 -6.55 2.82
CA GLY A 199 -18.10 -7.50 2.13
C GLY A 199 -17.42 -8.35 1.07
N ALA A 200 -18.09 -8.58 -0.07
CA ALA A 200 -17.77 -9.66 -1.01
C ALA A 200 -16.31 -9.67 -1.52
N ALA A 201 -15.77 -8.53 -1.94
CA ALA A 201 -14.39 -8.45 -2.44
C ALA A 201 -13.33 -8.77 -1.36
N VAL A 202 -13.68 -8.64 -0.07
CA VAL A 202 -12.75 -9.01 1.02
C VAL A 202 -12.53 -10.53 1.06
N ASN A 203 -13.50 -11.33 0.61
CA ASN A 203 -13.31 -12.79 0.47
C ASN A 203 -12.29 -13.11 -0.63
N GLU A 204 -12.29 -12.35 -1.74
CA GLU A 204 -11.31 -12.49 -2.82
C GLU A 204 -9.91 -12.07 -2.35
N MET A 205 -9.81 -10.96 -1.57
CA MET A 205 -8.57 -10.56 -0.91
C MET A 205 -8.04 -11.64 0.02
N THR A 206 -8.92 -12.26 0.81
CA THR A 206 -8.55 -13.34 1.73
C THR A 206 -8.06 -14.57 0.98
N ALA A 207 -8.75 -14.97 -0.10
CA ALA A 207 -8.33 -16.09 -0.94
C ALA A 207 -6.95 -15.84 -1.58
N ASN A 208 -6.71 -14.63 -2.08
CA ASN A 208 -5.39 -14.25 -2.61
C ASN A 208 -4.30 -14.31 -1.53
N PHE A 209 -4.58 -13.76 -0.33
CA PHE A 209 -3.63 -13.85 0.78
C PHE A 209 -3.29 -15.30 1.13
N GLU A 210 -4.28 -16.22 1.22
CA GLU A 210 -4.04 -17.63 1.52
C GLU A 210 -3.20 -18.30 0.42
N GLU A 211 -3.46 -18.00 -0.87
CA GLU A 211 -2.68 -18.52 -1.99
C GLU A 211 -1.21 -18.12 -1.88
N PHE A 212 -0.94 -16.84 -1.56
CA PHE A 212 0.43 -16.36 -1.35
C PHE A 212 1.05 -16.94 -0.10
N TRP A 213 0.30 -17.01 1.00
CA TRP A 213 0.78 -17.55 2.27
C TRP A 213 1.21 -19.01 2.16
N ASP A 214 0.47 -19.82 1.42
CA ASP A 214 0.74 -21.24 1.25
C ASP A 214 1.69 -21.56 0.10
N SER A 215 2.14 -20.54 -0.65
CA SER A 215 3.06 -20.71 -1.77
C SER A 215 4.47 -21.11 -1.32
N GLU A 216 5.21 -21.75 -2.21
CA GLU A 216 6.63 -22.06 -2.01
C GLU A 216 7.53 -20.82 -1.87
N TYR A 217 7.05 -19.64 -2.30
CA TYR A 217 7.76 -18.38 -2.19
C TYR A 217 7.68 -17.76 -0.79
N ALA A 218 6.71 -18.13 0.02
CA ALA A 218 6.47 -17.58 1.36
C ALA A 218 7.20 -18.40 2.44
N VAL A 219 8.41 -18.02 2.78
CA VAL A 219 9.27 -18.74 3.74
C VAL A 219 9.10 -18.18 5.14
N PRO A 220 8.81 -19.03 6.17
CA PRO A 220 8.74 -18.58 7.56
C PRO A 220 10.05 -17.90 8.00
N VAL A 221 9.94 -16.78 8.70
CA VAL A 221 11.11 -16.02 9.18
C VAL A 221 11.98 -16.85 10.16
N GLU A 222 11.37 -17.77 10.89
CA GLU A 222 12.04 -18.70 11.80
C GLU A 222 13.01 -19.64 11.08
N VAL A 223 12.72 -19.95 9.81
CA VAL A 223 13.62 -20.75 8.97
C VAL A 223 14.80 -19.90 8.49
N ILE A 224 14.54 -18.65 8.13
CA ILE A 224 15.55 -17.73 7.60
C ILE A 224 16.51 -17.27 8.71
N LEU A 225 15.99 -16.95 9.89
CA LEU A 225 16.70 -16.38 11.02
C LEU A 225 16.89 -17.39 12.18
N ALA A 226 17.00 -18.69 11.86
CA ALA A 226 17.10 -19.76 12.86
C ALA A 226 18.29 -19.61 13.81
N GLU A 227 19.43 -19.15 13.30
CA GLU A 227 20.65 -18.95 14.10
C GLU A 227 20.50 -17.77 15.06
N GLU A 228 19.89 -16.68 14.60
CA GLU A 228 19.63 -15.47 15.39
C GLU A 228 18.59 -15.77 16.49
N LEU A 229 17.49 -16.45 16.15
CA LEU A 229 16.45 -16.86 17.10
C LEU A 229 16.98 -17.76 18.20
N ALA A 230 17.88 -18.68 17.88
CA ALA A 230 18.51 -19.56 18.88
C ALA A 230 19.31 -18.81 19.95
N GLN A 231 19.70 -17.55 19.68
CA GLN A 231 20.46 -16.69 20.57
C GLN A 231 19.59 -15.72 21.38
N VAL A 232 18.32 -15.57 21.01
CA VAL A 232 17.38 -14.64 21.64
C VAL A 232 16.70 -15.32 22.84
N SER A 233 16.86 -14.71 24.03
CA SER A 233 16.17 -15.20 25.23
C SER A 233 14.76 -14.60 25.36
N ASP A 234 13.86 -15.31 26.04
CA ASP A 234 12.52 -14.79 26.39
C ASP A 234 12.59 -13.46 27.14
N ALA A 235 13.62 -13.21 27.91
CA ALA A 235 13.81 -11.94 28.60
C ALA A 235 14.12 -10.80 27.63
N ALA A 236 14.89 -11.06 26.57
CA ALA A 236 15.16 -10.10 25.52
C ALA A 236 13.90 -9.78 24.71
N VAL A 237 13.12 -10.79 24.34
CA VAL A 237 11.81 -10.62 23.67
C VAL A 237 10.90 -9.71 24.49
N ARG A 238 10.69 -10.03 25.78
CA ARG A 238 9.87 -9.18 26.67
C ARG A 238 10.42 -7.77 26.85
N GLN A 239 11.73 -7.59 26.83
CA GLN A 239 12.34 -6.25 26.90
C GLN A 239 12.05 -5.45 25.65
N ARG A 240 12.22 -6.06 24.47
CA ARG A 240 11.90 -5.40 23.17
C ARG A 240 10.43 -5.07 23.04
N ALA A 241 9.52 -5.93 23.47
CA ALA A 241 8.08 -5.63 23.49
C ALA A 241 7.79 -4.36 24.32
N ARG A 242 8.39 -4.26 25.54
CA ARG A 242 8.24 -3.04 26.37
C ARG A 242 8.81 -1.79 25.69
N GLU A 243 9.95 -1.91 25.00
CA GLU A 243 10.55 -0.79 24.27
C GLU A 243 9.66 -0.33 23.12
N LEU A 244 9.06 -1.26 22.38
CA LEU A 244 8.12 -0.97 21.30
C LEU A 244 6.85 -0.26 21.80
N HIS A 245 6.24 -0.76 22.88
CA HIS A 245 5.12 -0.10 23.53
C HIS A 245 5.48 1.27 24.09
N ALA A 246 6.68 1.40 24.68
CA ALA A 246 7.17 2.69 25.19
C ALA A 246 7.39 3.69 24.05
N TYR A 247 7.91 3.24 22.92
CA TYR A 247 8.03 4.07 21.71
C TYR A 247 6.66 4.57 21.25
N ALA A 248 5.70 3.68 21.07
CA ALA A 248 4.35 4.04 20.65
C ALA A 248 3.59 4.94 21.66
N ALA A 249 4.00 4.90 22.93
CA ALA A 249 3.47 5.79 23.97
C ALA A 249 4.15 7.16 24.03
N ASP A 250 5.30 7.35 23.36
CA ASP A 250 6.10 8.57 23.46
C ASP A 250 5.38 9.75 22.74
N PRO A 251 5.09 10.86 23.45
CA PRO A 251 4.44 12.01 22.84
C PRO A 251 5.31 12.77 21.83
N ARG A 252 6.59 12.44 21.70
CA ARG A 252 7.49 13.06 20.72
C ARG A 252 7.27 12.54 19.31
N ASN A 253 6.72 11.34 19.15
CA ASN A 253 6.22 10.88 17.86
C ASN A 253 4.76 11.35 17.68
N PHE A 254 4.13 11.09 16.52
CA PHE A 254 2.74 11.55 16.27
C PHE A 254 1.65 10.58 16.80
N ALA A 255 2.02 9.58 17.57
CA ALA A 255 1.08 8.59 18.10
C ALA A 255 -0.08 9.20 18.93
N PRO A 256 0.10 10.28 19.73
CA PRO A 256 -1.03 10.91 20.41
C PRO A 256 -2.10 11.46 19.48
N GLU A 257 -1.69 12.13 18.39
CA GLU A 257 -2.60 12.67 17.38
C GLU A 257 -3.34 11.54 16.63
N VAL A 258 -2.64 10.47 16.30
CA VAL A 258 -3.24 9.27 15.68
C VAL A 258 -4.24 8.62 16.62
N ARG A 259 -3.93 8.46 17.91
CA ARG A 259 -4.86 7.89 18.90
C ARG A 259 -6.12 8.73 19.06
N GLN A 260 -6.00 10.04 19.14
CA GLN A 260 -7.15 10.95 19.18
C GLN A 260 -8.03 10.80 17.95
N ALA A 261 -7.41 10.66 16.77
CA ALA A 261 -8.13 10.42 15.53
C ALA A 261 -8.83 9.05 15.52
N ILE A 262 -8.18 7.99 16.03
CA ILE A 262 -8.78 6.66 16.17
C ILE A 262 -10.00 6.68 17.11
N GLU A 263 -9.88 7.33 18.27
CA GLU A 263 -10.99 7.49 19.23
C GLU A 263 -12.17 8.25 18.59
N ALA A 264 -11.88 9.32 17.86
CA ALA A 264 -12.90 10.08 17.13
C ALA A 264 -13.58 9.24 16.02
N THR A 265 -12.83 8.35 15.35
CA THR A 265 -13.33 7.48 14.28
C THR A 265 -14.41 6.53 14.79
N SER A 266 -14.30 6.03 16.01
CA SER A 266 -15.33 5.17 16.62
C SER A 266 -16.72 5.82 16.64
N GLY A 267 -16.80 7.15 16.80
CA GLY A 267 -18.05 7.92 16.72
C GLY A 267 -18.50 8.22 15.27
N GLN A 268 -17.65 7.95 14.28
CA GLN A 268 -17.91 8.24 12.87
C GLN A 268 -18.14 6.99 12.02
N VAL A 269 -18.14 5.79 12.61
CA VAL A 269 -18.33 4.54 11.87
C VAL A 269 -19.66 4.53 11.13
N ARG A 270 -20.75 4.97 11.77
CA ARG A 270 -22.05 5.04 11.09
C ARG A 270 -22.06 6.00 9.90
N PRO A 271 -21.63 7.27 10.01
CA PRO A 271 -21.48 8.15 8.84
C PRO A 271 -20.56 7.58 7.76
N LEU A 272 -19.48 6.89 8.13
CA LEU A 272 -18.59 6.23 7.16
C LEU A 272 -19.32 5.13 6.39
N LEU A 273 -20.04 4.22 7.07
CA LEU A 273 -20.82 3.16 6.45
C LEU A 273 -21.95 3.71 5.56
N GLU A 274 -22.61 4.80 6.00
CA GLU A 274 -23.63 5.50 5.22
C GLU A 274 -23.04 6.18 3.97
N SER A 275 -21.77 6.57 3.98
CA SER A 275 -21.06 7.18 2.86
C SER A 275 -20.45 6.16 1.89
N MET A 276 -20.36 4.89 2.28
CA MET A 276 -19.85 3.85 1.39
C MET A 276 -20.74 3.65 0.18
N VAL A 277 -20.10 3.46 -0.95
CA VAL A 277 -20.77 3.09 -2.19
C VAL A 277 -20.79 1.57 -2.29
N TRP A 278 -21.99 1.01 -2.42
CA TRP A 278 -22.22 -0.43 -2.48
C TRP A 278 -22.51 -0.89 -3.90
N ASP A 279 -21.69 -1.83 -4.40
CA ASP A 279 -21.86 -2.42 -5.72
C ASP A 279 -21.17 -3.79 -5.82
N GLU A 280 -21.32 -4.47 -6.95
CA GLU A 280 -20.46 -5.59 -7.33
C GLU A 280 -19.08 -5.06 -7.72
N MET A 281 -18.03 -5.50 -7.01
CA MET A 281 -16.65 -5.09 -7.26
C MET A 281 -15.76 -6.31 -7.28
N THR A 282 -14.81 -6.35 -8.20
CA THR A 282 -13.82 -7.42 -8.33
C THR A 282 -12.49 -6.99 -7.73
N PHE A 283 -11.94 -7.81 -6.85
CA PHE A 283 -10.55 -7.71 -6.45
C PHE A 283 -9.70 -8.48 -7.45
N ILE A 284 -9.00 -7.76 -8.33
CA ILE A 284 -8.10 -8.37 -9.29
C ILE A 284 -6.75 -8.64 -8.64
N SER A 285 -6.15 -9.79 -8.94
CA SER A 285 -4.87 -10.19 -8.37
C SER A 285 -4.11 -11.14 -9.30
N ASP A 286 -2.79 -11.08 -9.23
CA ASP A 286 -1.92 -12.08 -9.83
C ASP A 286 -1.68 -13.26 -8.89
N ILE A 287 -1.28 -14.38 -9.44
CA ILE A 287 -0.84 -15.55 -8.67
C ILE A 287 0.61 -15.39 -8.18
N PRO A 288 1.05 -16.10 -7.12
CA PRO A 288 2.45 -16.12 -6.71
C PRO A 288 3.39 -16.44 -7.87
N GLY A 289 4.47 -15.63 -8.01
CA GLY A 289 5.40 -15.74 -9.12
C GLY A 289 4.93 -15.12 -10.45
N LYS A 290 3.73 -14.50 -10.49
CA LYS A 290 3.11 -13.80 -11.62
C LYS A 290 2.75 -14.71 -12.79
N ASN A 291 3.70 -15.45 -13.32
CA ASN A 291 3.54 -16.41 -14.40
C ASN A 291 4.62 -17.50 -14.31
N GLN A 292 4.52 -18.55 -15.11
CA GLN A 292 5.41 -19.73 -15.05
C GLN A 292 6.81 -19.50 -15.62
N GLY A 293 7.11 -18.31 -16.10
CA GLY A 293 8.46 -17.98 -16.60
C GLY A 293 8.79 -18.42 -18.00
N ASP A 294 7.89 -19.09 -18.70
CA ASP A 294 8.11 -19.64 -20.04
C ASP A 294 8.41 -18.54 -21.10
N MET A 295 8.00 -17.31 -20.82
CA MET A 295 8.18 -16.16 -21.72
C MET A 295 9.37 -15.26 -21.32
N GLY A 296 10.33 -15.75 -20.55
CA GLY A 296 11.48 -14.97 -20.10
C GLY A 296 11.08 -13.79 -19.20
N LEU A 297 11.37 -12.55 -19.58
CA LEU A 297 10.97 -11.32 -18.85
C LEU A 297 9.58 -10.80 -19.26
N GLY A 298 8.86 -11.48 -20.14
CA GLY A 298 7.50 -11.19 -20.57
C GLY A 298 6.49 -12.14 -19.96
N GLY A 299 5.30 -12.21 -20.57
CA GLY A 299 4.28 -13.20 -20.26
C GLY A 299 3.02 -12.65 -19.58
N GLY A 300 3.08 -11.43 -19.10
CA GLY A 300 1.92 -10.80 -18.45
C GLY A 300 1.51 -11.47 -17.14
N GLY A 301 0.29 -11.20 -16.72
CA GLY A 301 -0.39 -11.80 -15.58
C GLY A 301 -1.88 -11.50 -15.64
N GLU A 302 -2.63 -11.99 -14.66
CA GLU A 302 -4.09 -11.82 -14.61
C GLU A 302 -4.48 -10.34 -14.46
N SER A 303 -3.78 -9.60 -13.60
CA SER A 303 -3.98 -8.16 -13.42
C SER A 303 -3.75 -7.40 -14.73
N THR A 304 -2.69 -7.73 -15.47
CA THR A 304 -2.38 -7.13 -16.77
C THR A 304 -3.49 -7.40 -17.78
N ARG A 305 -3.96 -8.67 -17.87
CA ARG A 305 -5.01 -9.09 -18.81
C ARG A 305 -6.31 -8.33 -18.55
N GLN A 306 -6.77 -8.29 -17.29
CA GLN A 306 -8.02 -7.63 -16.92
C GLN A 306 -7.98 -6.13 -17.14
N LEU A 307 -6.86 -5.46 -16.84
CA LEU A 307 -6.71 -4.02 -17.10
C LEU A 307 -6.69 -3.70 -18.61
N ILE A 308 -6.03 -4.52 -19.43
CA ILE A 308 -6.04 -4.36 -20.90
C ILE A 308 -7.47 -4.56 -21.43
N GLU A 309 -8.20 -5.58 -20.97
CA GLU A 309 -9.59 -5.83 -21.37
C GLU A 309 -10.49 -4.64 -21.03
N ALA A 310 -10.40 -4.11 -19.79
CA ALA A 310 -11.15 -2.93 -19.39
C ALA A 310 -10.83 -1.70 -20.26
N LEU A 311 -9.55 -1.45 -20.54
CA LEU A 311 -9.09 -0.35 -21.39
C LEU A 311 -9.56 -0.51 -22.85
N ALA A 312 -9.57 -1.74 -23.38
CA ALA A 312 -10.00 -2.00 -24.76
C ALA A 312 -11.46 -1.60 -25.02
N ASP A 313 -12.29 -1.61 -24.00
CA ASP A 313 -13.70 -1.23 -24.06
C ASP A 313 -13.96 0.30 -24.01
N ALA A 314 -12.90 1.11 -23.79
CA ALA A 314 -13.00 2.56 -23.70
C ALA A 314 -13.58 3.19 -24.96
N LYS A 315 -14.48 4.20 -24.80
CA LYS A 315 -15.22 4.85 -25.89
C LYS A 315 -14.97 6.36 -25.98
N GLN A 316 -14.64 7.02 -24.86
CA GLN A 316 -14.58 8.49 -24.80
C GLN A 316 -13.30 8.99 -24.14
N ASP A 317 -13.02 8.55 -22.90
CA ASP A 317 -11.93 9.12 -22.09
C ASP A 317 -11.29 8.05 -21.19
N VAL A 318 -9.98 8.09 -21.15
CA VAL A 318 -9.15 7.29 -20.23
C VAL A 318 -8.26 8.23 -19.44
N LEU A 319 -8.37 8.19 -18.12
CA LEU A 319 -7.60 9.00 -17.20
C LEU A 319 -6.80 8.10 -16.27
N ILE A 320 -5.47 8.16 -16.37
CA ILE A 320 -4.55 7.29 -15.63
C ILE A 320 -3.66 8.10 -14.70
N GLN A 321 -3.41 7.56 -13.50
CA GLN A 321 -2.27 7.97 -12.65
C GLN A 321 -1.33 6.79 -12.49
N SER A 322 -0.05 7.01 -12.79
CA SER A 322 1.03 6.05 -12.56
C SER A 322 2.31 6.79 -12.23
N PRO A 323 2.99 6.46 -11.12
CA PRO A 323 4.26 7.12 -10.75
C PRO A 323 5.35 6.86 -11.77
N TYR A 324 5.32 5.70 -12.40
CA TYR A 324 6.26 5.26 -13.43
C TYR A 324 5.48 5.06 -14.73
N LEU A 325 5.99 5.69 -15.79
CA LEU A 325 5.37 5.68 -17.11
C LEU A 325 6.40 5.15 -18.12
N VAL A 326 6.54 3.84 -18.16
CA VAL A 326 7.37 3.16 -19.14
C VAL A 326 6.48 2.15 -19.87
N MET A 327 6.05 2.49 -21.08
CA MET A 327 5.15 1.61 -21.82
C MET A 327 5.82 0.27 -22.12
N PRO A 328 5.19 -0.86 -21.75
CA PRO A 328 5.60 -2.16 -22.22
C PRO A 328 5.57 -2.25 -23.76
N GLU A 329 6.21 -3.28 -24.32
CA GLU A 329 6.17 -3.53 -25.75
C GLU A 329 4.71 -3.60 -26.27
N GLY A 330 4.42 -2.88 -27.34
CA GLY A 330 3.07 -2.77 -27.91
C GLY A 330 2.12 -1.82 -27.15
N GLY A 331 2.52 -1.28 -26.00
CA GLY A 331 1.64 -0.43 -25.18
C GLY A 331 1.30 0.91 -25.83
N ILE A 332 2.26 1.55 -26.48
CA ILE A 332 2.00 2.82 -27.21
C ILE A 332 1.04 2.57 -28.37
N GLU A 333 1.27 1.53 -29.15
CA GLU A 333 0.43 1.12 -30.28
C GLU A 333 -1.00 0.78 -29.84
N PHE A 334 -1.16 0.18 -28.67
CA PHE A 334 -2.47 -0.07 -28.08
C PHE A 334 -3.22 1.25 -27.80
N PHE A 335 -2.56 2.24 -27.19
CA PHE A 335 -3.17 3.54 -26.96
C PHE A 335 -3.41 4.32 -28.26
N GLU A 336 -2.54 4.22 -29.26
CA GLU A 336 -2.78 4.79 -30.61
C GLU A 336 -4.08 4.26 -31.21
N GLN A 337 -4.35 2.95 -31.10
CA GLN A 337 -5.60 2.35 -31.57
C GLN A 337 -6.84 2.89 -30.84
N LEU A 338 -6.75 3.18 -29.53
CA LEU A 338 -7.83 3.81 -28.79
C LEU A 338 -8.06 5.25 -29.27
N ILE A 339 -6.99 6.02 -29.47
CA ILE A 339 -7.04 7.39 -29.97
C ILE A 339 -7.63 7.47 -31.38
N ASP A 340 -7.24 6.53 -32.25
CA ASP A 340 -7.82 6.42 -33.62
C ASP A 340 -9.32 6.14 -33.60
N ARG A 341 -9.85 5.53 -32.52
CA ARG A 341 -11.29 5.35 -32.28
C ARG A 341 -11.95 6.59 -31.68
N GLY A 342 -11.19 7.63 -31.38
CA GLY A 342 -11.67 8.88 -30.80
C GLY A 342 -11.62 8.94 -29.26
N VAL A 343 -10.95 7.98 -28.60
CA VAL A 343 -10.79 7.98 -27.15
C VAL A 343 -9.69 8.99 -26.76
N ARG A 344 -9.98 9.85 -25.82
CA ARG A 344 -8.99 10.77 -25.24
C ARG A 344 -8.18 10.05 -24.17
N ILE A 345 -6.84 10.08 -24.26
CA ILE A 345 -5.96 9.45 -23.28
C ILE A 345 -5.19 10.51 -22.51
N ARG A 346 -5.33 10.51 -21.18
CA ARG A 346 -4.66 11.44 -20.27
C ARG A 346 -3.90 10.67 -19.19
N ILE A 347 -2.62 10.95 -19.02
CA ILE A 347 -1.76 10.24 -18.06
C ILE A 347 -1.08 11.26 -17.16
N SER A 348 -1.26 11.10 -15.84
CA SER A 348 -0.52 11.80 -14.80
C SER A 348 0.62 10.92 -14.30
N THR A 349 1.84 11.46 -14.29
CA THR A 349 3.05 10.76 -13.84
C THR A 349 4.00 11.72 -13.11
N ASN A 350 5.12 11.22 -12.60
CA ASN A 350 6.12 12.07 -11.96
C ASN A 350 6.92 12.91 -12.97
N SER A 351 7.24 14.13 -12.60
CA SER A 351 8.27 14.92 -13.26
C SER A 351 9.67 14.47 -12.82
N LEU A 352 10.70 14.90 -13.56
CA LEU A 352 12.08 14.75 -13.10
C LEU A 352 12.32 15.44 -11.75
N ALA A 353 11.59 16.50 -11.46
CA ALA A 353 11.72 17.24 -10.20
C ALA A 353 11.16 16.45 -9.00
N SER A 354 10.09 15.71 -9.19
CA SER A 354 9.36 15.00 -8.13
C SER A 354 9.72 13.52 -8.01
N THR A 355 10.19 12.85 -9.08
CA THR A 355 10.43 11.40 -9.05
C THR A 355 11.40 10.94 -7.95
N ASP A 356 11.07 9.86 -7.30
CA ASP A 356 11.90 9.05 -6.39
C ASP A 356 12.83 8.09 -7.16
N ASN A 357 12.42 7.67 -8.37
CA ASN A 357 13.12 6.68 -9.19
C ASN A 357 13.63 7.27 -10.52
N ILE A 358 14.91 7.67 -10.53
CA ILE A 358 15.55 8.23 -11.74
C ILE A 358 15.65 7.19 -12.86
N GLN A 359 15.74 5.91 -12.55
CA GLN A 359 15.85 4.83 -13.55
C GLN A 359 14.53 4.70 -14.32
N ALA A 360 13.41 4.57 -13.61
CA ALA A 360 12.09 4.54 -14.23
C ALA A 360 11.80 5.84 -15.00
N PHE A 361 12.16 7.00 -14.43
CA PHE A 361 12.06 8.27 -15.14
C PHE A 361 12.90 8.31 -16.43
N SER A 362 14.05 7.66 -16.44
CA SER A 362 14.90 7.59 -17.65
C SER A 362 14.25 6.78 -18.77
N GLY A 363 13.54 5.72 -18.42
CA GLY A 363 12.70 4.95 -19.37
C GLY A 363 11.59 5.83 -19.95
N TYR A 364 10.81 6.51 -19.10
CA TYR A 364 9.79 7.46 -19.54
C TYR A 364 10.38 8.57 -20.47
N ALA A 365 11.48 9.18 -20.05
CA ALA A 365 12.13 10.25 -20.83
C ALA A 365 12.60 9.79 -22.22
N SER A 366 12.89 8.50 -22.41
CA SER A 366 13.23 7.91 -23.72
C SER A 366 11.99 7.79 -24.63
N GLN A 367 10.83 7.49 -24.04
CA GLN A 367 9.57 7.27 -24.76
C GLN A 367 8.72 8.54 -24.87
N ARG A 368 8.97 9.58 -24.07
CA ARG A 368 8.15 10.81 -23.95
C ARG A 368 7.74 11.39 -25.31
N LYS A 369 8.71 11.55 -26.23
CA LYS A 369 8.42 12.12 -27.55
C LYS A 369 7.39 11.28 -28.29
N ARG A 370 7.55 9.96 -28.31
CA ARG A 370 6.64 9.03 -28.98
C ARG A 370 5.24 9.03 -28.35
N LEU A 371 5.15 9.11 -27.01
CA LEU A 371 3.86 9.24 -26.32
C LEU A 371 3.10 10.48 -26.75
N LEU A 372 3.79 11.62 -26.86
CA LEU A 372 3.20 12.89 -27.32
C LEU A 372 2.80 12.85 -28.80
N GLU A 373 3.63 12.21 -29.66
CA GLU A 373 3.34 12.01 -31.09
C GLU A 373 2.14 11.09 -31.33
N ALA A 374 1.95 10.09 -30.46
CA ALA A 374 0.78 9.23 -30.44
C ALA A 374 -0.53 9.93 -30.01
N GLY A 375 -0.44 11.17 -29.51
CA GLY A 375 -1.60 11.96 -29.07
C GLY A 375 -1.96 11.80 -27.60
N ILE A 376 -1.14 11.12 -26.80
CA ILE A 376 -1.35 10.98 -25.36
C ILE A 376 -1.06 12.32 -24.67
N GLU A 377 -1.99 12.80 -23.84
CA GLU A 377 -1.79 13.98 -23.01
C GLU A 377 -1.07 13.59 -21.71
N VAL A 378 0.13 14.12 -21.50
CA VAL A 378 0.94 13.79 -20.32
C VAL A 378 1.02 14.99 -19.37
N TYR A 379 0.77 14.70 -18.10
CA TYR A 379 0.83 15.65 -16.99
C TYR A 379 1.87 15.20 -15.99
N GLU A 380 2.93 16.00 -15.80
CA GLU A 380 4.04 15.69 -14.89
C GLU A 380 3.87 16.42 -13.55
N TYR A 381 3.74 15.63 -12.47
CA TYR A 381 3.47 16.14 -11.13
C TYR A 381 4.60 17.02 -10.61
N LYS A 382 4.25 18.15 -10.01
CA LYS A 382 5.22 19.11 -9.47
C LYS A 382 5.75 18.66 -8.09
N PRO A 383 7.02 18.99 -7.76
CA PRO A 383 7.59 18.66 -6.44
C PRO A 383 6.93 19.43 -5.29
N TYR A 384 6.31 20.58 -5.58
CA TYR A 384 5.63 21.43 -4.60
C TYR A 384 4.24 21.80 -5.10
N PRO A 385 3.32 20.82 -5.21
CA PRO A 385 1.96 21.08 -5.68
C PRO A 385 1.21 21.95 -4.67
N ALA A 386 0.28 22.78 -5.16
CA ALA A 386 -0.55 23.61 -4.27
C ALA A 386 -1.40 22.76 -3.31
N LEU A 387 -1.80 21.56 -3.76
CA LEU A 387 -2.60 20.58 -3.00
C LEU A 387 -1.92 20.11 -1.71
N ARG A 388 -0.59 20.15 -1.61
CA ARG A 388 0.14 19.69 -0.41
C ARG A 388 -0.33 20.35 0.88
N LYS A 389 -0.81 21.59 0.84
CA LYS A 389 -1.32 22.29 2.03
C LYS A 389 -2.56 21.62 2.60
N THR A 390 -3.42 21.11 1.72
CA THR A 390 -4.63 20.37 2.10
C THR A 390 -4.30 18.95 2.59
N LEU A 391 -3.31 18.31 1.95
CA LEU A 391 -2.86 16.97 2.37
C LEU A 391 -2.23 17.00 3.76
N LEU A 392 -1.45 18.04 4.07
CA LEU A 392 -0.71 18.18 5.33
C LEU A 392 -1.44 19.02 6.40
N GLU A 393 -2.71 19.38 6.22
CA GLU A 393 -3.40 20.35 7.09
C GLU A 393 -3.40 19.96 8.58
N ARG A 394 -3.38 18.65 8.88
CA ARG A 394 -3.34 18.12 10.24
C ARG A 394 -1.93 18.02 10.83
N TYR A 395 -0.91 18.16 10.01
CA TYR A 395 0.49 18.07 10.42
C TYR A 395 1.25 19.40 10.25
N PRO A 396 0.96 20.44 11.06
CA PRO A 396 1.58 21.76 10.89
C PRO A 396 3.11 21.72 10.87
N ARG A 397 3.72 20.82 11.66
CA ARG A 397 5.20 20.65 11.72
C ARG A 397 5.76 20.17 10.39
N ILE A 398 5.04 19.28 9.69
CA ILE A 398 5.45 18.81 8.37
C ILE A 398 5.28 19.92 7.32
N VAL A 399 4.22 20.72 7.42
CA VAL A 399 4.02 21.89 6.53
C VAL A 399 5.21 22.85 6.59
N GLU A 400 5.77 23.07 7.79
CA GLU A 400 6.91 23.99 8.00
C GLU A 400 8.20 23.51 7.31
N THR A 401 8.42 22.21 7.20
CA THR A 401 9.60 21.63 6.52
C THR A 401 9.51 21.69 5.00
N ASN A 402 8.31 21.94 4.46
CA ASN A 402 8.07 22.07 3.03
C ASN A 402 8.55 20.85 2.20
N PRO A 403 8.09 19.63 2.52
CA PRO A 403 8.57 18.42 1.86
C PRO A 403 8.25 18.41 0.36
N VAL A 404 9.08 17.72 -0.40
CA VAL A 404 8.80 17.38 -1.80
C VAL A 404 7.64 16.37 -1.84
N PHE A 405 6.74 16.51 -2.80
CA PHE A 405 5.72 15.52 -3.11
C PHE A 405 6.01 14.84 -4.44
N ALA A 406 5.86 13.52 -4.49
CA ALA A 406 5.80 12.75 -5.71
C ALA A 406 4.45 12.05 -5.85
N LEU A 407 4.05 11.78 -7.06
CA LEU A 407 2.93 10.90 -7.34
C LEU A 407 3.34 9.45 -7.08
N HIS A 408 2.52 8.68 -6.34
CA HIS A 408 2.68 7.24 -6.20
C HIS A 408 1.38 6.47 -6.41
N ALA A 409 0.24 7.16 -6.57
CA ALA A 409 -1.05 6.54 -6.86
C ALA A 409 -1.05 5.77 -8.20
N LYS A 410 -1.66 4.59 -8.20
CA LYS A 410 -1.93 3.76 -9.36
C LYS A 410 -3.44 3.66 -9.51
N SER A 411 -3.97 4.50 -10.37
CA SER A 411 -5.42 4.67 -10.54
C SER A 411 -5.79 4.83 -12.00
N LEU A 412 -6.95 4.34 -12.35
CA LEU A 412 -7.49 4.41 -13.72
C LEU A 412 -8.98 4.74 -13.66
N VAL A 413 -9.43 5.63 -14.53
CA VAL A 413 -10.86 5.88 -14.80
C VAL A 413 -11.09 5.76 -16.30
N ILE A 414 -12.12 5.01 -16.69
CA ILE A 414 -12.54 4.83 -18.08
C ILE A 414 -13.98 5.35 -18.21
N ASP A 415 -14.19 6.30 -19.12
CA ASP A 415 -15.50 6.85 -19.50
C ASP A 415 -16.33 7.38 -18.31
N ASN A 416 -15.71 7.75 -17.18
CA ASN A 416 -16.35 8.10 -15.91
C ASN A 416 -17.28 7.02 -15.33
N ASP A 417 -17.10 5.78 -15.70
CA ASP A 417 -17.98 4.65 -15.38
C ASP A 417 -17.23 3.47 -14.74
N VAL A 418 -16.03 3.17 -15.24
CA VAL A 418 -15.16 2.13 -14.69
C VAL A 418 -13.99 2.79 -13.94
N PHE A 419 -13.64 2.24 -12.77
CA PHE A 419 -12.47 2.69 -12.02
C PHE A 419 -11.58 1.53 -11.62
N TYR A 420 -10.29 1.83 -11.42
CA TYR A 420 -9.32 0.96 -10.80
C TYR A 420 -8.51 1.74 -9.76
N ILE A 421 -8.30 1.13 -8.59
CA ILE A 421 -7.36 1.57 -7.56
C ILE A 421 -6.58 0.34 -7.11
N GLY A 422 -5.25 0.39 -7.17
CA GLY A 422 -4.43 -0.75 -6.79
C GLY A 422 -2.93 -0.47 -6.82
N THR A 423 -2.17 -1.50 -7.15
CA THR A 423 -0.70 -1.48 -7.09
C THR A 423 -0.03 -1.40 -8.47
N PHE A 424 -0.77 -1.60 -9.57
CA PHE A 424 -0.25 -1.75 -10.93
C PHE A 424 0.30 -0.44 -11.50
N ASN A 425 1.61 -0.38 -11.71
CA ASN A 425 2.25 0.70 -12.47
C ASN A 425 2.13 0.48 -13.97
N LEU A 426 2.16 1.57 -14.72
CA LEU A 426 2.22 1.50 -16.18
C LEU A 426 3.68 1.31 -16.63
N ASP A 427 4.25 0.15 -16.29
CA ASP A 427 5.63 -0.23 -16.59
C ASP A 427 5.77 -1.73 -16.90
N PRO A 428 6.88 -2.16 -17.56
CA PRO A 428 7.12 -3.55 -17.92
C PRO A 428 7.22 -4.47 -16.69
N ARG A 429 7.68 -3.95 -15.56
CA ARG A 429 7.85 -4.70 -14.33
C ARG A 429 6.51 -5.12 -13.75
N SER A 430 5.58 -4.18 -13.61
CA SER A 430 4.19 -4.47 -13.18
C SER A 430 3.46 -5.33 -14.21
N ALA A 431 3.70 -5.10 -15.50
CA ALA A 431 3.07 -5.91 -16.54
C ALA A 431 3.48 -7.38 -16.49
N ASN A 432 4.77 -7.69 -16.21
CA ASN A 432 5.34 -9.01 -16.49
C ASN A 432 6.02 -9.74 -15.33
N LEU A 433 6.46 -9.03 -14.29
CA LEU A 433 7.35 -9.58 -13.26
C LEU A 433 6.76 -9.53 -11.85
N ASN A 434 6.33 -8.36 -11.42
CA ASN A 434 5.75 -8.19 -10.10
C ASN A 434 4.32 -8.71 -10.08
N THR A 435 3.91 -9.32 -8.97
CA THR A 435 2.50 -9.53 -8.71
C THR A 435 1.85 -8.20 -8.35
N GLU A 436 0.63 -8.02 -8.78
CA GLU A 436 -0.13 -6.78 -8.59
C GLU A 436 -1.56 -7.11 -8.16
N VAL A 437 -2.13 -6.22 -7.36
CA VAL A 437 -3.50 -6.33 -6.88
C VAL A 437 -4.24 -5.00 -7.02
N GLY A 438 -5.57 -5.06 -6.99
CA GLY A 438 -6.39 -3.85 -6.95
C GLY A 438 -7.87 -4.14 -7.07
N VAL A 439 -8.66 -3.08 -7.00
CA VAL A 439 -10.12 -3.13 -7.18
C VAL A 439 -10.45 -2.55 -8.54
N LEU A 440 -11.08 -3.34 -9.37
CA LEU A 440 -11.64 -2.94 -10.67
C LEU A 440 -13.15 -3.09 -10.61
N ALA A 441 -13.87 -2.03 -10.91
CA ALA A 441 -15.33 -2.07 -10.90
C ALA A 441 -15.95 -1.06 -11.85
N ARG A 442 -17.17 -1.36 -12.27
CA ARG A 442 -18.06 -0.44 -12.96
C ARG A 442 -18.97 0.22 -11.94
N ASN A 443 -18.69 1.47 -11.62
CA ASN A 443 -19.53 2.27 -10.73
C ASN A 443 -19.31 3.76 -11.02
N GLU A 444 -20.30 4.44 -11.57
CA GLU A 444 -20.24 5.85 -11.99
C GLU A 444 -19.89 6.77 -10.82
N GLN A 445 -20.45 6.55 -9.63
CA GLN A 445 -20.21 7.42 -8.47
C GLN A 445 -18.74 7.41 -8.03
N LEU A 446 -18.14 6.23 -7.89
CA LEU A 446 -16.72 6.09 -7.51
C LEU A 446 -15.80 6.52 -8.64
N ALA A 447 -16.16 6.21 -9.89
CA ALA A 447 -15.39 6.64 -11.07
C ALA A 447 -15.34 8.17 -11.16
N LEU A 448 -16.49 8.87 -10.98
CA LEU A 448 -16.54 10.34 -10.97
C LEU A 448 -15.79 10.94 -9.77
N GLN A 449 -15.89 10.34 -8.59
CA GLN A 449 -15.12 10.77 -7.40
C GLN A 449 -13.62 10.66 -7.67
N LEU A 450 -13.18 9.54 -8.20
CA LEU A 450 -11.77 9.29 -8.54
C LEU A 450 -11.30 10.23 -9.66
N ALA A 451 -12.10 10.40 -10.72
CA ALA A 451 -11.79 11.33 -11.80
C ALA A 451 -11.62 12.76 -11.29
N ALA A 452 -12.52 13.24 -10.43
CA ALA A 452 -12.44 14.59 -9.85
C ALA A 452 -11.15 14.79 -9.04
N SER A 453 -10.71 13.76 -8.30
CA SER A 453 -9.44 13.79 -7.56
C SER A 453 -8.23 13.85 -8.51
N ILE A 454 -8.21 13.01 -9.56
CA ILE A 454 -7.13 13.01 -10.56
C ILE A 454 -7.11 14.34 -11.33
N GLU A 455 -8.28 14.87 -11.71
CA GLU A 455 -8.41 16.17 -12.36
C GLU A 455 -7.84 17.31 -11.50
N GLN A 456 -7.96 17.22 -10.17
CA GLN A 456 -7.32 18.17 -9.27
C GLN A 456 -5.79 18.03 -9.30
N ASP A 457 -5.27 16.81 -9.33
CA ASP A 457 -3.83 16.55 -9.38
C ASP A 457 -3.18 17.06 -10.68
N ILE A 458 -3.89 17.01 -11.82
CA ILE A 458 -3.37 17.47 -13.13
C ILE A 458 -3.57 18.96 -13.41
N ARG A 459 -4.19 19.73 -12.49
CA ARG A 459 -4.32 21.19 -12.66
C ARG A 459 -2.96 21.88 -12.75
N PRO A 460 -2.88 23.03 -13.43
CA PRO A 460 -1.61 23.75 -13.64
C PRO A 460 -0.85 24.11 -12.36
N GLU A 461 -1.54 24.30 -11.24
CA GLU A 461 -0.92 24.54 -9.93
C GLU A 461 -0.24 23.30 -9.33
N ASN A 462 -0.63 22.09 -9.75
CA ASN A 462 -0.15 20.81 -9.23
C ASN A 462 0.73 20.03 -10.23
N SER A 463 0.50 20.20 -11.53
CA SER A 463 1.24 19.50 -12.58
C SER A 463 1.65 20.42 -13.73
N TRP A 464 2.63 20.01 -14.49
CA TRP A 464 2.98 20.58 -15.79
C TRP A 464 2.37 19.73 -16.90
N ARG A 465 1.66 20.34 -17.85
CA ARG A 465 1.32 19.66 -19.09
C ARG A 465 2.53 19.63 -20.00
N THR A 466 3.06 18.47 -20.27
CA THR A 466 4.19 18.26 -21.16
C THR A 466 3.72 18.32 -22.62
N THR A 467 4.44 19.06 -23.46
CA THR A 467 4.14 19.19 -24.88
C THR A 467 5.41 19.07 -25.70
N GLN A 468 5.29 19.08 -27.01
CA GLN A 468 6.48 19.09 -27.89
C GLN A 468 7.32 20.37 -27.72
N ASP A 469 6.69 21.49 -27.33
CA ASP A 469 7.32 22.79 -27.17
C ASP A 469 7.73 23.10 -25.70
N PHE A 470 7.26 22.31 -24.74
CA PHE A 470 7.55 22.50 -23.32
C PHE A 470 7.95 21.19 -22.65
N ASN A 471 9.18 21.18 -22.10
CA ASN A 471 9.74 20.06 -21.34
C ASN A 471 9.99 20.46 -19.88
N PRO A 472 9.29 19.90 -18.90
CA PRO A 472 9.49 20.18 -17.47
C PRO A 472 10.91 19.89 -16.95
N ASP A 473 11.72 19.07 -17.63
CA ASP A 473 13.11 18.81 -17.25
C ASP A 473 13.97 20.08 -17.26
N ASP A 474 13.57 21.12 -18.01
CA ASP A 474 14.29 22.39 -18.06
C ASP A 474 14.24 23.16 -16.74
N GLU A 475 13.25 22.87 -15.89
CA GLU A 475 13.11 23.41 -14.53
C GLU A 475 14.05 22.72 -13.51
N VAL A 476 14.81 21.68 -13.93
CA VAL A 476 15.62 20.86 -13.03
C VAL A 476 17.13 21.10 -13.26
N SER A 477 17.92 20.90 -12.20
CA SER A 477 19.37 21.10 -12.24
C SER A 477 20.05 20.24 -13.33
N ARG A 478 21.12 20.80 -13.96
CA ARG A 478 21.89 20.08 -14.97
C ARG A 478 22.46 18.75 -14.48
N GLY A 479 22.79 18.64 -13.18
CA GLY A 479 23.31 17.41 -12.60
C GLY A 479 22.27 16.26 -12.58
N LYS A 480 21.00 16.56 -12.24
CA LYS A 480 19.92 15.57 -12.27
C LYS A 480 19.61 15.14 -13.70
N ARG A 481 19.60 16.10 -14.66
CA ARG A 481 19.44 15.80 -16.09
C ARG A 481 20.57 14.92 -16.66
N LEU A 482 21.82 15.15 -16.23
CA LEU A 482 22.95 14.30 -16.64
C LEU A 482 22.81 12.86 -16.13
N LYS A 483 22.32 12.69 -14.90
CA LYS A 483 22.06 11.34 -14.36
C LYS A 483 21.02 10.59 -15.22
N VAL A 484 19.92 11.25 -15.59
CA VAL A 484 18.92 10.67 -16.52
C VAL A 484 19.55 10.28 -17.84
N TRP A 485 20.35 11.15 -18.44
CA TRP A 485 21.02 10.88 -19.72
C TRP A 485 21.95 9.66 -19.64
N LEU A 486 22.71 9.51 -18.53
CA LEU A 486 23.55 8.34 -18.30
C LEU A 486 22.72 7.05 -18.12
N ASN A 487 21.61 7.09 -17.37
CA ASN A 487 20.75 5.92 -17.18
C ASN A 487 20.07 5.46 -18.48
N ARG A 488 19.73 6.36 -19.40
CA ARG A 488 19.17 6.02 -20.71
C ARG A 488 20.11 5.17 -21.59
N MET A 489 21.41 5.11 -21.25
CA MET A 489 22.38 4.24 -21.96
C MET A 489 22.37 2.80 -21.45
N LEU A 490 21.70 2.53 -20.33
CA LEU A 490 21.63 1.19 -19.75
C LEU A 490 20.46 0.41 -20.38
N PRO A 491 20.64 -0.86 -20.76
CA PRO A 491 19.57 -1.69 -21.35
C PRO A 491 18.68 -2.29 -20.24
N ILE A 492 18.09 -1.43 -19.36
CA ILE A 492 17.31 -1.85 -18.20
C ILE A 492 15.79 -1.73 -18.42
N GLU A 493 15.35 -1.25 -19.59
CA GLU A 493 13.94 -1.00 -19.89
C GLU A 493 13.01 -2.20 -19.60
N PRO A 494 13.37 -3.48 -19.88
CA PRO A 494 12.49 -4.62 -19.59
C PRO A 494 12.27 -4.92 -18.11
N VAL A 495 13.07 -4.33 -17.22
CA VAL A 495 13.00 -4.53 -15.75
C VAL A 495 12.72 -3.24 -14.98
N LEU A 496 12.35 -2.18 -15.69
CA LEU A 496 11.88 -0.92 -15.13
C LEU A 496 10.42 -0.99 -14.73
#